data_9425fe6963e947c334594cbb8b2bc24f
#
_entry.id   9425fe6963e947c334594cbb8b2bc24f
#
_cell.length_a   1.000
_cell.length_b   1.000
_cell.length_c   1.000
_cell.angle_alpha   90.00
_cell.angle_beta   90.00
_cell.angle_gamma   90.00
#
_symmetry.space_group_name_H-M   'P 1'
#
loop_
_entity.id
_entity.type
_entity.pdbx_description
1 polymer ?
#
loop_
_entity_poly.entity_id
_entity_poly.type
_entity_poly.pdbx_seq_one_letter_code
_entity_poly.pdbx_strand_id
1 'polypeptide(L)'
;NKFYLEVKSVTFVKNGIAQFPDAVTARGAKHALALKELVESGEKAGIIFVCQRSDATSFRPMWERDPRLAQAVLSASRAGVKIWCITLNISESEMTFCKEIPVNLTRPDSIQTN
;
A
#
# COMPACT_ATOMS: atom_id res chain seq x y z
N ASN A 1 1.14 -6.15 -24.06
CA ASN A 1 1.65 -6.09 -22.68
C ASN A 1 0.79 -5.18 -21.83
N LYS A 2 0.27 -5.72 -20.73
CA LYS A 2 -0.58 -5.00 -19.80
C LYS A 2 0.10 -4.90 -18.45
N PHE A 3 -0.13 -3.79 -17.79
CA PHE A 3 0.27 -3.62 -16.40
C PHE A 3 -0.99 -3.32 -15.60
N TYR A 4 -1.32 -4.18 -14.65
CA TYR A 4 -2.51 -4.02 -13.82
C TYR A 4 -2.16 -3.20 -12.60
N LEU A 5 -2.68 -1.99 -12.52
CA LEU A 5 -2.36 -1.05 -11.44
C LEU A 5 -3.58 -0.79 -10.57
N GLU A 6 -3.43 -1.06 -9.28
CA GLU A 6 -4.43 -0.72 -8.28
C GLU A 6 -3.97 0.53 -7.54
N VAL A 7 -4.87 1.51 -7.39
CA VAL A 7 -4.57 2.76 -6.69
C VAL A 7 -5.35 2.78 -5.39
N LYS A 8 -4.66 3.03 -4.28
CA LYS A 8 -5.27 3.11 -2.95
C LYS A 8 -4.96 4.46 -2.32
N SER A 9 -5.97 5.14 -1.80
CA SER A 9 -5.81 6.42 -1.14
C SER A 9 -5.44 6.21 0.33
N VAL A 10 -4.44 6.94 0.81
CA VAL A 10 -3.94 6.87 2.18
C VAL A 10 -4.14 8.21 2.85
N THR A 11 -4.84 8.22 3.97
CA THR A 11 -5.11 9.45 4.70
C THR A 11 -4.51 9.46 6.10
N PHE A 12 -4.13 8.29 6.63
CA PHE A 12 -3.60 8.19 8.00
C PHE A 12 -2.09 8.31 7.99
N VAL A 13 -1.57 9.29 8.72
CA VAL A 13 -0.12 9.49 8.90
C VAL A 13 0.12 9.72 10.38
N LYS A 14 1.03 8.97 10.96
CA LYS A 14 1.42 9.11 12.37
C LYS A 14 2.94 9.12 12.46
N ASN A 15 3.48 10.18 13.05
CA ASN A 15 4.94 10.35 13.20
C ASN A 15 5.68 10.21 11.87
N GLY A 16 5.12 10.80 10.81
CA GLY A 16 5.72 10.76 9.49
C GLY A 16 5.51 9.45 8.73
N ILE A 17 4.81 8.48 9.33
CA ILE A 17 4.58 7.17 8.70
C ILE A 17 3.15 7.10 8.16
N ALA A 18 3.04 7.01 6.83
CA ALA A 18 1.75 6.78 6.18
C ALA A 18 1.37 5.31 6.36
N GLN A 19 0.11 5.04 6.68
CA GLN A 19 -0.35 3.67 6.94
C GLN A 19 -1.71 3.42 6.30
N PHE A 20 -1.91 2.20 5.83
CA PHE A 20 -3.15 1.77 5.20
C PHE A 20 -3.51 0.37 5.73
N PRO A 21 -4.75 0.05 6.02
CA PRO A 21 -5.93 0.91 5.87
C PRO A 21 -6.25 1.67 7.15
N ASP A 22 -7.08 2.70 7.01
CA ASP A 22 -7.64 3.44 8.14
C ASP A 22 -8.71 2.62 8.87
N ALA A 23 -9.40 1.77 8.12
CA ALA A 23 -10.39 0.84 8.65
C ALA A 23 -10.22 -0.52 7.96
N VAL A 24 -10.62 -1.61 8.63
CA VAL A 24 -10.50 -2.97 8.08
C VAL A 24 -11.18 -3.06 6.72
N THR A 25 -10.50 -3.68 5.75
CA THR A 25 -11.00 -3.82 4.40
C THR A 25 -10.75 -5.21 3.83
N ALA A 26 -11.77 -6.06 3.87
CA ALA A 26 -11.71 -7.38 3.23
C ALA A 26 -11.53 -7.23 1.72
N ARG A 27 -12.11 -6.18 1.13
CA ARG A 27 -11.99 -5.89 -0.30
C ARG A 27 -10.54 -5.57 -0.68
N GLY A 28 -9.83 -4.81 0.15
CA GLY A 28 -8.43 -4.49 -0.11
C GLY A 28 -7.56 -5.73 -0.13
N ALA A 29 -7.76 -6.65 0.81
CA ALA A 29 -7.03 -7.91 0.84
C ALA A 29 -7.32 -8.75 -0.41
N LYS A 30 -8.58 -8.84 -0.83
CA LYS A 30 -8.96 -9.56 -2.05
C LYS A 30 -8.29 -8.97 -3.29
N HIS A 31 -8.23 -7.64 -3.38
CA HIS A 31 -7.57 -6.98 -4.51
C HIS A 31 -6.08 -7.31 -4.57
N ALA A 32 -5.40 -7.27 -3.43
CA ALA A 32 -3.97 -7.59 -3.38
C ALA A 32 -3.72 -9.03 -3.82
N LEU A 33 -4.55 -9.96 -3.35
CA LEU A 33 -4.40 -11.38 -3.72
C LEU A 33 -4.75 -11.62 -5.19
N ALA A 34 -5.69 -10.88 -5.75
CA ALA A 34 -6.01 -10.98 -7.18
C ALA A 34 -4.84 -10.53 -8.04
N LEU A 35 -4.15 -9.45 -7.64
CA LEU A 35 -2.95 -9.00 -8.33
C LEU A 35 -1.81 -10.01 -8.22
N LYS A 36 -1.69 -10.65 -7.05
CA LYS A 36 -0.72 -11.72 -6.86
C LYS A 36 -0.95 -12.85 -7.86
N GLU A 37 -2.20 -13.29 -8.03
CA GLU A 37 -2.54 -14.34 -9.00
C GLU A 37 -2.18 -13.94 -10.43
N LEU A 38 -2.41 -12.67 -10.79
CA LEU A 38 -2.04 -12.18 -12.11
C LEU A 38 -0.53 -12.29 -12.35
N VAL A 39 0.26 -11.88 -11.38
CA VAL A 39 1.72 -11.96 -11.51
C VAL A 39 2.19 -13.40 -11.56
N GLU A 40 1.59 -14.28 -10.77
CA GLU A 40 1.92 -15.71 -10.79
C GLU A 40 1.57 -16.36 -12.13
N SER A 41 0.62 -15.79 -12.87
CA SER A 41 0.28 -16.29 -14.21
C SER A 41 1.08 -15.62 -15.34
N GLY A 42 2.07 -14.78 -15.00
CA GLY A 42 2.94 -14.15 -15.97
C GLY A 42 2.60 -12.71 -16.33
N GLU A 43 1.55 -12.13 -15.74
CA GLU A 43 1.19 -10.75 -15.97
C GLU A 43 2.01 -9.81 -15.08
N LYS A 44 1.91 -8.51 -15.34
CA LYS A 44 2.58 -7.51 -14.52
C LYS A 44 1.54 -6.71 -13.73
N ALA A 45 1.83 -6.45 -12.47
CA ALA A 45 0.88 -5.75 -11.61
C ALA A 45 1.59 -4.96 -10.52
N GLY A 46 0.90 -3.94 -10.01
CA GLY A 46 1.39 -3.15 -8.92
C GLY A 46 0.27 -2.47 -8.15
N ILE A 47 0.60 -2.02 -6.95
CA ILE A 47 -0.27 -1.22 -6.11
C ILE A 47 0.46 0.08 -5.81
N ILE A 48 -0.20 1.21 -6.06
CA ILE A 48 0.33 2.50 -5.69
C ILE A 48 -0.54 3.08 -4.58
N PHE A 49 0.08 3.32 -3.42
CA PHE A 49 -0.58 4.00 -2.31
C PHE A 49 -0.33 5.50 -2.48
N VAL A 50 -1.40 6.26 -2.52
CA VAL A 50 -1.34 7.71 -2.74
C VAL A 50 -1.69 8.41 -1.44
N CYS A 51 -0.67 8.97 -0.78
CA CYS A 51 -0.83 9.66 0.49
C CYS A 51 -1.10 11.15 0.23
N GLN A 52 -2.22 11.64 0.73
CA GLN A 52 -2.65 13.01 0.50
C GLN A 52 -2.06 13.98 1.53
N ARG A 53 -0.93 13.60 2.14
CA ARG A 53 -0.21 14.42 3.11
C ARG A 53 1.27 14.45 2.74
N SER A 54 1.81 15.65 2.62
CA SER A 54 3.22 15.82 2.24
C SER A 54 4.19 15.60 3.39
N ASP A 55 3.69 15.46 4.62
CA ASP A 55 4.52 15.25 5.80
C ASP A 55 4.93 13.79 6.02
N ALA A 56 4.41 12.87 5.20
CA ALA A 56 4.81 11.46 5.31
C ALA A 56 6.20 11.24 4.71
N THR A 57 7.03 10.46 5.39
CA THR A 57 8.40 10.15 4.96
C THR A 57 8.61 8.67 4.67
N SER A 58 7.68 7.82 5.09
CA SER A 58 7.69 6.39 4.79
C SER A 58 6.28 5.84 4.85
N PHE A 59 6.11 4.63 4.32
CA PHE A 59 4.81 3.95 4.33
C PHE A 59 4.97 2.54 4.90
N ARG A 60 3.96 2.11 5.66
CA ARG A 60 3.83 0.71 6.08
C ARG A 60 2.36 0.32 6.08
N PRO A 61 2.04 -0.97 5.83
CA PRO A 61 0.68 -1.45 6.08
C PRO A 61 0.37 -1.33 7.56
N MET A 62 -0.89 -1.07 7.90
CA MET A 62 -1.28 -0.98 9.30
C MET A 62 -1.59 -2.37 9.84
N TRP A 63 -0.55 -3.11 10.21
CA TRP A 63 -0.63 -4.48 10.71
C TRP A 63 -1.55 -4.60 11.92
N GLU A 64 -1.53 -3.60 12.78
CA GLU A 64 -2.32 -3.60 14.02
C GLU A 64 -3.82 -3.49 13.73
N ARG A 65 -4.18 -2.77 12.67
CA ARG A 65 -5.57 -2.54 12.29
C ARG A 65 -6.11 -3.66 11.43
N ASP A 66 -5.35 -4.08 10.44
CA ASP A 66 -5.80 -5.05 9.44
C ASP A 66 -4.64 -5.98 9.06
N PRO A 67 -4.33 -6.98 9.91
CA PRO A 67 -3.23 -7.89 9.60
C PRO A 67 -3.48 -8.73 8.34
N ARG A 68 -4.73 -8.98 7.99
CA ARG A 68 -5.07 -9.74 6.77
C ARG A 68 -4.69 -8.94 5.53
N LEU A 69 -5.04 -7.66 5.49
CA LEU A 69 -4.65 -6.77 4.38
C LEU A 69 -3.13 -6.66 4.30
N ALA A 70 -2.48 -6.41 5.43
CA ALA A 70 -1.03 -6.25 5.48
C ALA A 70 -0.32 -7.51 4.98
N GLN A 71 -0.78 -8.69 5.42
CA GLN A 71 -0.20 -9.96 4.97
C GLN A 71 -0.44 -10.19 3.48
N ALA A 72 -1.61 -9.81 2.97
CA ALA A 72 -1.91 -9.94 1.54
C ALA A 72 -0.98 -9.07 0.70
N VAL A 73 -0.73 -7.84 1.12
CA VAL A 73 0.19 -6.93 0.42
C VAL A 73 1.62 -7.48 0.45
N LEU A 74 2.07 -7.95 1.61
CA LEU A 74 3.40 -8.55 1.74
C LEU A 74 3.54 -9.77 0.82
N SER A 75 2.55 -10.66 0.84
CA SER A 75 2.54 -11.86 0.01
C SER A 75 2.55 -11.51 -1.49
N ALA A 76 1.75 -10.51 -1.87
CA ALA A 76 1.71 -10.05 -3.26
C ALA A 76 3.07 -9.48 -3.69
N SER A 77 3.70 -8.69 -2.82
CA SER A 77 5.02 -8.14 -3.10
C SER A 77 6.07 -9.23 -3.31
N ARG A 78 6.05 -10.27 -2.46
CA ARG A 78 6.97 -11.39 -2.59
C ARG A 78 6.78 -12.17 -3.88
N ALA A 79 5.56 -12.19 -4.40
CA ALA A 79 5.25 -12.86 -5.67
C ALA A 79 5.65 -12.02 -6.89
N GLY A 80 5.92 -10.74 -6.71
CA GLY A 80 6.35 -9.87 -7.80
C GLY A 80 5.44 -8.68 -8.08
N VAL A 81 4.37 -8.50 -7.30
CA VAL A 81 3.54 -7.29 -7.41
C VAL A 81 4.36 -6.12 -6.88
N LYS A 82 4.48 -5.07 -7.67
CA LYS A 82 5.24 -3.88 -7.26
C LYS A 82 4.39 -3.03 -6.31
N ILE A 83 5.03 -2.51 -5.27
CA ILE A 83 4.35 -1.69 -4.27
C ILE A 83 5.06 -0.34 -4.19
N TRP A 84 4.30 0.73 -4.39
CA TRP A 84 4.81 2.10 -4.29
C TRP A 84 3.95 2.93 -3.35
N CYS A 85 4.56 3.95 -2.80
CA CYS A 85 3.80 5.01 -2.12
C CYS A 85 4.32 6.36 -2.58
N ILE A 86 3.41 7.23 -2.96
CA ILE A 86 3.73 8.62 -3.30
C ILE A 86 2.96 9.55 -2.39
N THR A 87 3.50 10.75 -2.20
CA THR A 87 2.80 11.80 -1.46
C THR A 87 2.35 12.89 -2.42
N LEU A 88 1.22 13.49 -2.10
CA LEU A 88 0.69 14.63 -2.82
C LEU A 88 0.64 15.83 -1.90
N ASN A 89 0.82 17.01 -2.47
CA ASN A 89 0.59 18.26 -1.79
C ASN A 89 -0.74 18.82 -2.31
N ILE A 90 -1.71 19.01 -1.40
CA ILE A 90 -3.05 19.45 -1.77
C ILE A 90 -3.28 20.84 -1.22
N SER A 91 -3.56 21.80 -2.11
CA SER A 91 -3.97 23.14 -1.76
C SER A 91 -5.42 23.35 -2.19
N GLU A 92 -5.97 24.54 -1.92
CA GLU A 92 -7.34 24.88 -2.30
C GLU A 92 -7.60 24.74 -3.80
N SER A 93 -6.59 25.01 -4.62
CA SER A 93 -6.75 25.11 -6.06
C SER A 93 -6.05 24.04 -6.85
N GLU A 94 -5.15 23.25 -6.23
CA GLU A 94 -4.42 22.26 -7.00
C GLU A 94 -3.90 21.11 -6.15
N MET A 95 -3.61 20.01 -6.84
CA MET A 95 -3.02 18.82 -6.28
C MET A 95 -1.74 18.54 -7.08
N THR A 96 -0.60 18.48 -6.39
CA THR A 96 0.67 18.27 -7.06
C THR A 96 1.41 17.09 -6.46
N PHE A 97 2.13 16.36 -7.32
CA PHE A 97 3.03 15.29 -6.88
C PHE A 97 4.15 15.90 -6.02
N CYS A 98 4.39 15.31 -4.88
CA CYS A 98 5.46 15.76 -3.99
C CYS A 98 6.68 14.84 -4.10
N LYS A 99 6.52 13.55 -3.77
CA LYS A 99 7.65 12.61 -3.77
C LYS A 99 7.19 11.17 -3.67
N GLU A 100 8.05 10.27 -4.06
CA GLU A 100 7.91 8.86 -3.74
C GLU A 100 8.59 8.61 -2.40
N ILE A 101 7.97 7.82 -1.52
CA ILE A 101 8.51 7.50 -0.21
C ILE A 101 8.75 6.00 -0.07
N PRO A 102 9.73 5.59 0.76
CA PRO A 102 10.03 4.18 0.91
C PRO A 102 8.87 3.42 1.55
N VAL A 103 8.72 2.17 1.12
CA VAL A 103 7.69 1.25 1.59
C VAL A 103 8.35 0.18 2.44
N ASN A 104 7.89 0.04 3.69
CA ASN A 104 8.36 -1.00 4.60
C ASN A 104 7.22 -2.01 4.81
N LEU A 105 7.37 -3.21 4.27
CA LEU A 105 6.38 -4.28 4.38
C LEU A 105 6.70 -5.29 5.47
N THR A 106 7.75 -5.05 6.26
CA THR A 106 8.18 -5.97 7.31
C THR A 106 7.09 -6.15 8.34
N ARG A 107 6.74 -7.43 8.60
CA ARG A 107 5.77 -7.73 9.64
C ARG A 107 6.38 -7.50 11.01
N PRO A 108 5.71 -6.71 11.89
CA PRO A 108 6.21 -6.53 13.26
C PRO A 108 6.16 -7.83 14.05
N ASP A 109 7.11 -8.00 14.98
CA ASP A 109 7.16 -9.19 15.83
C ASP A 109 5.91 -9.36 16.68
N SER A 110 5.24 -8.25 16.99
CA SER A 110 4.00 -8.25 17.79
C SER A 110 2.81 -8.86 17.06
N ILE A 111 2.90 -9.01 15.72
CA ILE A 111 1.80 -9.56 14.91
C ILE A 111 2.05 -11.06 14.74
N GLN A 112 1.12 -11.87 15.21
CA GLN A 112 1.23 -13.31 15.12
C GLN A 112 0.78 -13.84 13.78
N THR A 113 1.42 -14.93 13.35
CA THR A 113 1.05 -15.68 12.16
C THR A 113 0.15 -16.84 12.55
N ASN A 114 -1.02 -16.91 11.97
CA ASN A 114 -1.86 -18.09 12.11
C ASN A 114 -2.34 -18.54 10.75
#